data_2b40dc7f02ccf725f2c01c2fa1a643c4
#
_entry.id   2b40dc7f02ccf725f2c01c2fa1a643c4
#
_cell.length_a   1.000
_cell.length_b   1.000
_cell.length_c   1.000
_cell.angle_alpha   90.00
_cell.angle_beta   90.00
_cell.angle_gamma   90.00
#
_symmetry.space_group_name_H-M   'P 1'
#
loop_
_entity.id
_entity.type
_entity.pdbx_description
1 polymer ?
#
loop_
_entity_poly.entity_id
_entity_poly.type
_entity_poly.pdbx_seq_one_letter_code
_entity_poly.pdbx_strand_id
1 'polypeptide(L)'
;MRAVRDLFEGRSNAVGSFTLTPNAASTTVTARICGAGSTVLPFAKTANAAAEIGNGTMYIGAVNNGSFVVTHANNAQADRTFLYVALG
;
A
#
# COMPACT_ATOMS: atom_id res chain seq x y z
N MET A 1 25.10 -1.48 11.91
CA MET A 1 24.47 -0.94 10.73
C MET A 1 23.32 -1.84 10.28
N ARG A 2 22.18 -1.56 10.86
CA ARG A 2 21.04 -2.45 10.76
C ARG A 2 20.40 -2.49 9.37
N ALA A 3 20.28 -1.34 8.73
CA ALA A 3 19.63 -1.25 7.41
C ALA A 3 20.38 -2.08 6.36
N VAL A 4 21.71 -2.06 6.38
CA VAL A 4 22.53 -2.84 5.46
C VAL A 4 22.36 -4.32 5.75
N ARG A 5 22.31 -4.68 7.01
CA ARG A 5 22.14 -6.07 7.41
C ARG A 5 20.79 -6.62 6.96
N ASP A 6 19.72 -5.83 7.11
CA ASP A 6 18.39 -6.25 6.70
C ASP A 6 18.32 -6.49 5.19
N LEU A 7 19.02 -5.68 4.40
CA LEU A 7 19.09 -5.88 2.95
C LEU A 7 19.80 -7.19 2.60
N PHE A 8 20.89 -7.50 3.27
CA PHE A 8 21.60 -8.77 3.04
C PHE A 8 20.76 -9.97 3.41
N GLU A 9 19.89 -9.84 4.38
CA GLU A 9 19.02 -10.93 4.82
C GLU A 9 17.74 -11.03 3.98
N GLY A 10 17.58 -10.18 2.96
CA GLY A 10 16.41 -10.18 2.11
C GLY A 10 15.21 -9.47 2.72
N ARG A 11 15.44 -8.72 3.80
CA ARG A 11 14.39 -7.93 4.44
C ARG A 11 14.57 -6.45 4.18
N SER A 12 13.47 -5.72 4.26
CA SER A 12 13.49 -4.28 4.05
C SER A 12 12.55 -3.61 5.05
N ASN A 13 12.91 -2.43 5.52
CA ASN A 13 12.03 -1.61 6.35
C ASN A 13 10.98 -0.86 5.53
N ALA A 14 10.95 -1.08 4.22
CA ALA A 14 10.07 -0.40 3.30
C ALA A 14 8.73 -1.12 3.11
N VAL A 15 8.39 -2.06 3.98
CA VAL A 15 7.16 -2.85 3.88
C VAL A 15 6.15 -2.44 4.94
N GLY A 16 4.88 -2.62 4.64
CA GLY A 16 3.80 -2.34 5.57
C GLY A 16 2.51 -2.95 5.10
N SER A 17 1.41 -2.57 5.74
CA SER A 17 0.08 -3.04 5.36
C SER A 17 -0.92 -1.90 5.48
N PHE A 18 -2.01 -2.03 4.72
CA PHE A 18 -3.13 -1.08 4.81
C PHE A 18 -4.42 -1.78 4.43
N THR A 19 -5.53 -1.22 4.91
CA THR A 19 -6.88 -1.68 4.58
C THR A 19 -7.63 -0.53 3.92
N LEU A 20 -8.30 -0.80 2.80
CA LEU A 20 -9.08 0.21 2.10
C LEU A 20 -10.26 0.65 2.95
N THR A 21 -10.51 1.96 2.98
CA THR A 21 -11.60 2.53 3.75
C THR A 21 -12.94 2.15 3.13
N PRO A 22 -13.85 1.51 3.88
CA PRO A 22 -15.18 1.21 3.35
C PRO A 22 -15.96 2.49 3.13
N ASN A 23 -16.84 2.46 2.14
CA ASN A 23 -17.73 3.57 1.78
C ASN A 23 -16.96 4.84 1.38
N ALA A 24 -15.77 4.67 0.79
CA ALA A 24 -14.94 5.78 0.30
C ALA A 24 -14.28 5.36 -1.01
N ALA A 25 -13.92 6.35 -1.82
CA ALA A 25 -13.28 6.12 -3.11
C ALA A 25 -11.75 6.23 -3.03
N SER A 26 -11.20 6.52 -1.87
CA SER A 26 -9.76 6.61 -1.66
C SER A 26 -9.39 6.34 -0.22
N THR A 27 -8.13 5.95 0.00
CA THR A 27 -7.59 5.71 1.33
C THR A 27 -6.20 6.35 1.40
N THR A 28 -5.96 7.15 2.43
CA THR A 28 -4.65 7.72 2.69
C THR A 28 -3.91 6.81 3.65
N VAL A 29 -2.71 6.36 3.25
CA VAL A 29 -1.89 5.46 4.04
C VAL A 29 -0.67 6.22 4.54
N THR A 30 -0.50 6.26 5.87
CA THR A 30 0.70 6.84 6.47
C THR A 30 1.85 5.86 6.32
N ALA A 31 2.96 6.30 5.70
CA ALA A 31 4.13 5.47 5.45
C ALA A 31 5.37 6.32 5.60
N ARG A 32 6.01 6.25 6.75
CA ARG A 32 7.14 7.12 7.13
C ARG A 32 8.29 7.04 6.15
N ILE A 33 8.49 5.90 5.53
CA ILE A 33 9.59 5.67 4.60
C ILE A 33 9.27 6.13 3.18
N CYS A 34 8.04 6.54 2.93
CA CYS A 34 7.60 6.98 1.61
C CYS A 34 8.09 8.40 1.35
N GLY A 35 8.71 8.61 0.21
CA GLY A 35 9.05 9.95 -0.28
C GLY A 35 8.22 10.26 -1.51
N ALA A 36 8.21 11.53 -1.93
CA ALA A 36 7.40 11.96 -3.06
C ALA A 36 7.73 11.24 -4.38
N GLY A 37 8.95 10.70 -4.49
CA GLY A 37 9.38 9.95 -5.67
C GLY A 37 9.34 8.43 -5.51
N SER A 38 8.81 7.93 -4.40
CA SER A 38 8.78 6.49 -4.13
C SER A 38 7.78 5.77 -5.03
N THR A 39 8.09 4.52 -5.34
CA THR A 39 7.16 3.62 -6.04
C THR A 39 6.55 2.69 -5.00
N VAL A 40 5.22 2.62 -4.96
CA VAL A 40 4.50 1.77 -4.03
C VAL A 40 3.91 0.58 -4.77
N LEU A 41 4.23 -0.63 -4.30
CA LEU A 41 3.75 -1.88 -4.89
C LEU A 41 2.84 -2.58 -3.88
N PRO A 42 1.52 -2.60 -4.11
CA PRO A 42 0.59 -3.28 -3.22
C PRO A 42 0.38 -4.73 -3.63
N PHE A 43 0.20 -5.60 -2.62
CA PHE A 43 -0.10 -7.01 -2.81
C PHE A 43 -1.32 -7.37 -1.98
N ALA A 44 -2.26 -8.10 -2.56
CA ALA A 44 -3.48 -8.50 -1.86
C ALA A 44 -3.17 -9.50 -0.74
N LYS A 45 -3.73 -9.26 0.44
CA LYS A 45 -3.63 -10.16 1.58
C LYS A 45 -4.94 -10.90 1.85
N THR A 46 -6.07 -10.38 1.39
CA THR A 46 -7.39 -10.96 1.60
C THR A 46 -8.06 -11.22 0.26
N ALA A 47 -9.10 -12.05 0.27
CA ALA A 47 -9.87 -12.34 -0.95
C ALA A 47 -10.53 -11.08 -1.52
N ASN A 48 -11.05 -10.21 -0.65
CA ASN A 48 -11.67 -8.97 -1.10
C ASN A 48 -10.64 -7.98 -1.64
N ALA A 49 -9.41 -7.99 -1.12
CA ALA A 49 -8.32 -7.20 -1.68
C ALA A 49 -7.95 -7.71 -3.08
N ALA A 50 -7.89 -9.03 -3.26
CA ALA A 50 -7.59 -9.62 -4.56
C ALA A 50 -8.69 -9.28 -5.58
N ALA A 51 -9.94 -9.27 -5.16
CA ALA A 51 -11.07 -8.89 -6.03
C ALA A 51 -10.95 -7.43 -6.47
N GLU A 52 -10.51 -6.54 -5.59
CA GLU A 52 -10.31 -5.13 -5.94
C GLU A 52 -9.26 -4.98 -7.04
N ILE A 53 -8.14 -5.69 -6.93
CA ILE A 53 -7.12 -5.68 -7.97
C ILE A 53 -7.66 -6.28 -9.27
N GLY A 54 -8.38 -7.39 -9.18
CA GLY A 54 -8.95 -8.06 -10.34
C GLY A 54 -9.96 -7.22 -11.10
N ASN A 55 -10.68 -6.35 -10.40
CA ASN A 55 -11.65 -5.44 -11.03
C ASN A 55 -10.99 -4.26 -11.73
N GLY A 56 -9.70 -4.03 -11.49
CA GLY A 56 -8.97 -2.94 -12.11
C GLY A 56 -9.36 -1.56 -11.61
N THR A 57 -9.97 -1.47 -10.41
CA THR A 57 -10.48 -0.22 -9.87
C THR A 57 -9.55 0.43 -8.87
N MET A 58 -8.41 -0.19 -8.56
CA MET A 58 -7.47 0.31 -7.56
C MET A 58 -6.15 0.74 -8.20
N TYR A 59 -5.67 1.90 -7.82
CA TYR A 59 -4.35 2.37 -8.22
C TYR A 59 -3.81 3.36 -7.20
N ILE A 60 -2.50 3.59 -7.24
CA ILE A 60 -1.86 4.57 -6.37
C ILE A 60 -2.06 5.95 -7.00
N GLY A 61 -2.88 6.77 -6.36
CA GLY A 61 -3.27 8.07 -6.91
C GLY A 61 -2.25 9.18 -6.66
N ALA A 62 -1.58 9.13 -5.52
CA ALA A 62 -0.57 10.14 -5.15
C ALA A 62 0.43 9.54 -4.19
N VAL A 63 1.69 9.96 -4.28
CA VAL A 63 2.75 9.57 -3.36
C VAL A 63 3.39 10.82 -2.81
N ASN A 64 3.40 10.97 -1.50
CA ASN A 64 3.88 12.15 -0.81
C ASN A 64 4.96 11.78 0.20
N ASN A 65 5.60 12.77 0.78
CA ASN A 65 6.52 12.53 1.88
C ASN A 65 5.74 12.04 3.09
N GLY A 66 5.98 10.80 3.49
CA GLY A 66 5.35 10.22 4.67
C GLY A 66 3.97 9.62 4.46
N SER A 67 3.46 9.60 3.24
CA SER A 67 2.14 9.01 2.97
C SER A 67 1.92 8.76 1.48
N PHE A 68 0.92 7.93 1.17
CA PHE A 68 0.44 7.78 -0.20
C PHE A 68 -1.07 7.58 -0.19
N VAL A 69 -1.70 7.86 -1.32
CA VAL A 69 -3.15 7.76 -1.47
C VAL A 69 -3.47 6.66 -2.47
N VAL A 70 -4.32 5.73 -2.06
CA VAL A 70 -4.83 4.67 -2.92
C VAL A 70 -6.23 5.06 -3.39
N THR A 71 -6.43 5.11 -4.69
CA THR A 71 -7.76 5.31 -5.27
C THR A 71 -8.36 3.94 -5.55
N HIS A 72 -9.62 3.73 -5.16
CA HIS A 72 -10.26 2.42 -5.26
C HIS A 72 -11.78 2.55 -5.40
N ALA A 73 -12.45 1.42 -5.61
CA ALA A 73 -13.89 1.41 -5.68
C ALA A 73 -14.52 1.71 -4.31
N ASN A 74 -15.60 2.47 -4.34
CA ASN A 74 -16.40 2.76 -3.15
C ASN A 74 -17.35 1.58 -2.91
N ASN A 75 -17.09 0.80 -1.85
CA ASN A 75 -18.00 -0.27 -1.43
C ASN A 75 -17.92 -0.44 0.08
N ALA A 76 -18.79 -1.28 0.62
CA ALA A 76 -18.96 -1.43 2.07
C ALA A 76 -18.02 -2.47 2.70
N GLN A 77 -17.14 -3.09 1.93
CA GLN A 77 -16.26 -4.13 2.46
C GLN A 77 -15.17 -3.52 3.34
N ALA A 78 -14.99 -4.07 4.54
CA ALA A 78 -14.05 -3.56 5.53
C ALA A 78 -12.76 -4.39 5.62
N ASP A 79 -12.58 -5.40 4.76
CA ASP A 79 -11.47 -6.34 4.84
C ASP A 79 -10.62 -6.40 3.56
N ARG A 80 -10.60 -5.33 2.79
CA ARG A 80 -9.73 -5.23 1.62
C ARG A 80 -8.33 -4.84 2.11
N THR A 81 -7.59 -5.82 2.61
CA THR A 81 -6.28 -5.61 3.25
C THR A 81 -5.15 -5.97 2.29
N PHE A 82 -4.14 -5.11 2.24
CA PHE A 82 -3.00 -5.24 1.36
C PHE A 82 -1.71 -5.16 2.14
N LEU A 83 -0.70 -5.85 1.64
CA LEU A 83 0.69 -5.60 2.01
C LEU A 83 1.30 -4.68 0.95
N TYR A 84 2.26 -3.85 1.33
CA TYR A 84 2.90 -2.99 0.35
C TYR A 84 4.39 -2.90 0.56
N VAL A 85 5.09 -2.55 -0.52
CA VAL A 85 6.51 -2.21 -0.51
C VAL A 85 6.64 -0.83 -1.13
N ALA A 86 7.38 0.06 -0.46
CA ALA A 86 7.69 1.38 -1.00
C ALA A 86 9.18 1.42 -1.36
N LEU A 87 9.49 1.70 -2.63
CA LEU A 87 10.84 1.71 -3.17
C LEU A 87 11.23 3.13 -3.61
N GLY A 88 12.47 3.49 -3.38
CA GLY A 88 13.00 4.79 -3.75
C GLY A 88 13.26 5.69 -2.55
#